data_7100e6b80088cf13566c14ab9d31b6e3
#
_entry.id   7100e6b80088cf13566c14ab9d31b6e3
#
_cell.length_a   1.000
_cell.length_b   1.000
_cell.length_c   1.000
_cell.angle_alpha   90.00
_cell.angle_beta   90.00
_cell.angle_gamma   90.00
#
_symmetry.space_group_name_H-M   'P 1'
#
loop_
_entity.id
_entity.type
_entity.pdbx_description
1 polymer ?
#
loop_
_entity_poly.entity_id
_entity_poly.type
_entity_poly.pdbx_seq_one_letter_code
_entity_poly.pdbx_strand_id
1 'polypeptide(L)'
;MVAINYAALHAASWLINRINQVNVYFHAATDIITSAANSKNGWDVKFNGIPSYAVNMTDDLIRQLQHRPKASTEFINGAPNVTEGKLYEFGEGVGYRSSRCRSGFWPPGPGCPHSKTRHLVFPLAPEVDPIQRGSVPLGPIGLFVNGVAMYGFKDAFTYRNLATWERLAPEFERFDMDLCEGHADASGRYHHHHFSPCLSRQLEEDSSPDSAHAKIYGWVNDGFPLYGPHHGNKSLAISCWQKRDYSSSLTGCSDGQRSCIFNNNGDISLGTYSVPSLLMGPSTNDNLTSLSSNIIPAESGVFYQDFYFNSSCADQGGVYLNYHNGHSHDDFGFHYHITVDKELHPVFPYLIGPKFYGVVKSSDPVSMYSHQSRFQSL
;
A
#
# COMPACT_ATOMS: atom_id res chain seq x y z
N MET A 1 11.09 15.46 47.61
CA MET A 1 11.69 15.19 46.28
C MET A 1 10.65 14.41 45.49
N VAL A 2 9.98 15.08 44.55
CA VAL A 2 9.03 14.40 43.64
C VAL A 2 9.87 13.75 42.58
N ALA A 3 9.87 12.43 42.49
CA ALA A 3 10.50 11.70 41.41
C ALA A 3 9.76 12.03 40.10
N ILE A 4 10.36 12.86 39.29
CA ILE A 4 9.85 13.14 37.94
C ILE A 4 9.98 11.85 37.16
N ASN A 5 8.85 11.35 36.71
CA ASN A 5 8.79 10.11 35.92
C ASN A 5 9.35 10.39 34.52
N TYR A 6 10.59 10.02 34.29
CA TYR A 6 11.30 10.21 33.02
C TYR A 6 10.56 9.61 31.82
N ALA A 7 9.81 8.53 32.02
CA ALA A 7 8.99 7.91 30.98
C ALA A 7 7.84 8.84 30.52
N ALA A 8 7.26 9.61 31.44
CA ALA A 8 6.20 10.57 31.12
C ALA A 8 6.76 11.81 30.36
N LEU A 9 7.99 12.24 30.69
CA LEU A 9 8.68 13.32 30.00
C LEU A 9 9.12 12.90 28.58
N HIS A 10 9.59 11.67 28.40
CA HIS A 10 9.92 11.12 27.08
C HIS A 10 8.66 10.99 26.23
N ALA A 11 7.56 10.49 26.76
CA ALA A 11 6.28 10.39 26.05
C ALA A 11 5.73 11.77 25.64
N ALA A 12 5.87 12.78 26.53
CA ALA A 12 5.42 14.14 26.24
C ALA A 12 6.32 14.81 25.17
N SER A 13 7.64 14.63 25.23
CA SER A 13 8.59 15.15 24.24
C SER A 13 8.37 14.49 22.88
N TRP A 14 8.17 13.17 22.85
CA TRP A 14 7.84 12.42 21.66
C TRP A 14 6.50 12.89 21.06
N LEU A 15 5.49 13.11 21.88
CA LEU A 15 4.17 13.61 21.46
C LEU A 15 4.28 15.03 20.85
N ILE A 16 5.04 15.92 21.45
CA ILE A 16 5.26 17.29 20.95
C ILE A 16 6.02 17.27 19.62
N ASN A 17 7.07 16.47 19.51
CA ASN A 17 7.80 16.33 18.25
C ASN A 17 6.92 15.76 17.14
N ARG A 18 6.08 14.80 17.47
CA ARG A 18 5.13 14.21 16.53
C ARG A 18 4.03 15.20 16.11
N ILE A 19 3.50 15.98 17.06
CA ILE A 19 2.54 17.07 16.77
C ILE A 19 3.16 18.07 15.79
N ASN A 20 4.40 18.45 16.01
CA ASN A 20 5.12 19.38 15.12
C ASN A 20 5.38 18.76 13.74
N GLN A 21 5.77 17.48 13.69
CA GLN A 21 5.95 16.75 12.43
C GLN A 21 4.66 16.66 11.64
N VAL A 22 3.55 16.23 12.27
CA VAL A 22 2.24 16.16 11.61
C VAL A 22 1.82 17.53 11.07
N ASN A 23 1.96 18.61 11.86
CA ASN A 23 1.63 19.95 11.40
C ASN A 23 2.49 20.39 10.22
N VAL A 24 3.79 20.12 10.24
CA VAL A 24 4.70 20.51 9.14
C VAL A 24 4.38 19.74 7.86
N TYR A 25 4.19 18.42 7.94
CA TYR A 25 3.95 17.62 6.75
C TYR A 25 2.56 17.83 6.15
N PHE A 26 1.51 17.94 6.96
CA PHE A 26 0.17 18.22 6.44
C PHE A 26 -0.02 19.67 5.96
N HIS A 27 0.75 20.64 6.46
CA HIS A 27 0.72 22.02 5.95
C HIS A 27 1.48 22.20 4.63
N ALA A 28 2.46 21.36 4.32
CA ALA A 28 3.18 21.43 3.05
C ALA A 28 2.35 21.00 1.84
N ALA A 29 1.24 20.27 2.06
CA ALA A 29 0.32 19.79 1.02
C ALA A 29 -0.98 20.63 0.95
N THR A 30 -0.84 21.94 0.88
CA THR A 30 -1.87 22.94 1.22
C THR A 30 -3.18 22.89 0.44
N ASP A 31 -3.22 22.28 -0.75
CA ASP A 31 -4.45 22.29 -1.57
C ASP A 31 -5.31 21.03 -1.45
N ILE A 32 -4.78 19.97 -0.87
CA ILE A 32 -5.39 18.64 -0.83
C ILE A 32 -5.93 18.33 0.56
N ILE A 33 -5.18 18.70 1.59
CA ILE A 33 -5.61 18.63 2.99
C ILE A 33 -6.25 19.95 3.37
N THR A 34 -7.55 19.95 3.49
CA THR A 34 -8.33 21.18 3.73
C THR A 34 -8.27 21.65 5.17
N SER A 35 -8.04 20.77 6.11
CA SER A 35 -7.71 21.11 7.51
C SER A 35 -7.13 19.92 8.26
N ALA A 36 -6.26 20.20 9.23
CA ALA A 36 -5.85 19.27 10.26
C ALA A 36 -5.95 19.98 11.61
N ALA A 37 -6.64 19.39 12.57
CA ALA A 37 -6.87 19.97 13.88
C ALA A 37 -6.78 18.92 14.98
N ASN A 38 -6.26 19.34 16.13
CA ASN A 38 -6.30 18.51 17.32
C ASN A 38 -7.73 18.52 17.88
N SER A 39 -8.31 17.36 18.03
CA SER A 39 -9.63 17.16 18.63
C SER A 39 -9.51 16.33 19.90
N LYS A 40 -10.59 16.27 20.69
CA LYS A 40 -10.61 15.42 21.92
C LYS A 40 -10.34 13.94 21.63
N ASN A 41 -10.60 13.49 20.39
CA ASN A 41 -10.51 12.09 20.00
C ASN A 41 -9.24 11.75 19.20
N GLY A 42 -8.48 12.75 18.74
CA GLY A 42 -7.29 12.53 17.93
C GLY A 42 -7.00 13.69 16.99
N TRP A 43 -6.15 13.43 16.01
CA TRP A 43 -5.91 14.31 14.87
C TRP A 43 -7.02 14.15 13.84
N ASP A 44 -7.77 15.21 13.66
CA ASP A 44 -8.86 15.31 12.70
C ASP A 44 -8.32 15.89 11.39
N VAL A 45 -8.29 15.08 10.33
CA VAL A 45 -7.76 15.47 9.03
C VAL A 45 -8.86 15.43 7.99
N LYS A 46 -9.10 16.58 7.34
CA LYS A 46 -10.01 16.70 6.19
C LYS A 46 -9.21 16.83 4.91
N PHE A 47 -9.59 16.10 3.88
CA PHE A 47 -8.88 16.05 2.60
C PHE A 47 -9.85 15.80 1.45
N ASN A 48 -9.44 16.13 0.22
CA ASN A 48 -10.25 15.93 -0.99
C ASN A 48 -9.92 14.65 -1.75
N GLY A 49 -8.75 14.05 -1.50
CA GLY A 49 -8.30 12.77 -2.08
C GLY A 49 -7.79 12.86 -3.52
N ILE A 50 -7.54 14.06 -4.05
CA ILE A 50 -6.96 14.29 -5.38
C ILE A 50 -5.54 14.80 -5.22
N PRO A 51 -4.50 14.09 -5.69
CA PRO A 51 -3.12 14.57 -5.58
C PRO A 51 -2.83 15.70 -6.57
N SER A 52 -1.86 16.55 -6.20
CA SER A 52 -1.26 17.55 -7.10
C SER A 52 -0.01 17.00 -7.80
N TYR A 53 -0.07 15.77 -8.30
CA TYR A 53 1.06 15.18 -8.99
C TYR A 53 1.34 15.85 -10.32
N ALA A 54 2.64 15.96 -10.64
CA ALA A 54 3.10 16.34 -11.96
C ALA A 54 4.21 15.40 -12.38
N VAL A 55 4.17 14.96 -13.64
CA VAL A 55 5.13 14.01 -14.21
C VAL A 55 5.82 14.65 -15.40
N ASN A 56 7.13 14.81 -15.32
CA ASN A 56 7.92 15.17 -16.48
C ASN A 56 8.05 13.93 -17.39
N MET A 57 7.50 13.99 -18.56
CA MET A 57 7.44 12.85 -19.48
C MET A 57 8.83 12.56 -20.05
N THR A 58 9.37 11.41 -19.71
CA THR A 58 10.65 10.92 -20.23
C THR A 58 10.42 9.88 -21.31
N ASP A 59 11.43 9.63 -22.13
CA ASP A 59 11.40 8.57 -23.14
C ASP A 59 11.11 7.18 -22.51
N ASP A 60 11.62 6.94 -21.29
CA ASP A 60 11.33 5.71 -20.56
C ASP A 60 9.85 5.59 -20.17
N LEU A 61 9.25 6.64 -19.66
CA LEU A 61 7.82 6.66 -19.35
C LEU A 61 6.95 6.51 -20.59
N ILE A 62 7.38 7.08 -21.73
CA ILE A 62 6.72 6.89 -23.03
C ILE A 62 6.76 5.42 -23.43
N ARG A 63 7.92 4.77 -23.32
CA ARG A 63 8.07 3.34 -23.57
C ARG A 63 7.18 2.50 -22.66
N GLN A 64 7.14 2.80 -21.36
CA GLN A 64 6.25 2.12 -20.41
C GLN A 64 4.78 2.21 -20.86
N LEU A 65 4.30 3.40 -21.22
CA LEU A 65 2.94 3.58 -21.72
C LEU A 65 2.69 2.77 -23.02
N GLN A 66 3.65 2.75 -23.95
CA GLN A 66 3.53 2.02 -25.23
C GLN A 66 3.50 0.50 -25.06
N HIS A 67 4.22 -0.02 -24.06
CA HIS A 67 4.34 -1.46 -23.80
C HIS A 67 3.29 -2.00 -22.81
N ARG A 68 2.34 -1.16 -22.37
CA ARG A 68 1.23 -1.65 -21.53
C ARG A 68 0.43 -2.73 -22.28
N PRO A 69 -0.07 -3.75 -21.57
CA PRO A 69 -1.04 -4.66 -22.13
C PRO A 69 -2.21 -3.87 -22.72
N LYS A 70 -2.67 -4.25 -23.90
CA LYS A 70 -3.77 -3.59 -24.60
C LYS A 70 -3.54 -2.10 -24.97
N ALA A 71 -2.30 -1.59 -24.96
CA ALA A 71 -2.01 -0.22 -25.38
C ALA A 71 -2.67 0.14 -26.73
N SER A 72 -2.62 -0.77 -27.71
CA SER A 72 -3.24 -0.59 -29.03
C SER A 72 -4.76 -0.37 -28.99
N THR A 73 -5.45 -0.83 -27.97
CA THR A 73 -6.91 -0.69 -27.81
C THR A 73 -7.31 0.33 -26.76
N GLU A 74 -6.46 0.56 -25.76
CA GLU A 74 -6.73 1.50 -24.66
C GLU A 74 -6.43 2.95 -25.03
N PHE A 75 -5.47 3.20 -25.91
CA PHE A 75 -5.22 4.55 -26.43
C PHE A 75 -6.08 4.87 -27.65
N ILE A 76 -6.49 6.15 -27.80
CA ILE A 76 -7.40 6.61 -28.85
C ILE A 76 -6.90 6.24 -30.25
N ASN A 77 -5.60 6.40 -30.51
CA ASN A 77 -4.99 6.11 -31.81
C ASN A 77 -4.04 4.90 -31.71
N GLY A 78 -4.24 4.02 -30.75
CA GLY A 78 -3.41 2.86 -30.50
C GLY A 78 -2.05 3.15 -29.87
N ALA A 79 -1.80 4.42 -29.50
CA ALA A 79 -0.56 4.87 -28.89
C ALA A 79 -0.82 6.03 -27.92
N PRO A 80 0.03 6.25 -26.90
CA PRO A 80 -0.08 7.41 -26.01
C PRO A 80 0.13 8.72 -26.78
N ASN A 81 -0.63 9.74 -26.40
CA ASN A 81 -0.51 11.09 -26.98
C ASN A 81 0.26 11.97 -25.99
N VAL A 82 1.56 11.79 -25.95
CA VAL A 82 2.46 12.49 -25.03
C VAL A 82 3.70 13.01 -25.76
N THR A 83 4.32 14.05 -25.19
CA THR A 83 5.54 14.66 -25.72
C THR A 83 6.64 14.57 -24.67
N GLU A 84 7.81 14.08 -25.07
CA GLU A 84 8.99 14.02 -24.24
C GLU A 84 9.38 15.41 -23.72
N GLY A 85 9.79 15.51 -22.46
CA GLY A 85 10.16 16.75 -21.79
C GLY A 85 8.97 17.63 -21.37
N LYS A 86 7.74 17.29 -21.74
CA LYS A 86 6.55 18.01 -21.27
C LYS A 86 6.16 17.56 -19.86
N LEU A 87 5.80 18.52 -19.01
CA LEU A 87 5.19 18.28 -17.70
C LEU A 87 3.70 17.98 -17.89
N TYR A 88 3.22 16.88 -17.31
CA TYR A 88 1.81 16.48 -17.29
C TYR A 88 1.30 16.54 -15.86
N GLU A 89 0.26 17.33 -15.63
CA GLU A 89 -0.39 17.42 -14.33
C GLU A 89 -1.39 16.27 -14.13
N PHE A 90 -1.67 15.94 -12.87
CA PHE A 90 -2.65 14.90 -12.53
C PHE A 90 -4.01 15.18 -13.16
N GLY A 91 -4.53 14.20 -13.90
CA GLY A 91 -5.78 14.33 -14.65
C GLY A 91 -5.63 14.90 -16.05
N GLU A 92 -4.42 15.35 -16.48
CA GLU A 92 -4.16 15.71 -17.87
C GLU A 92 -4.12 14.45 -18.74
N GLY A 93 -4.73 14.55 -19.93
CA GLY A 93 -4.86 13.39 -20.80
C GLY A 93 -3.55 12.96 -21.43
N VAL A 94 -3.25 11.67 -21.36
CA VAL A 94 -2.11 11.01 -22.01
C VAL A 94 -2.55 10.17 -23.21
N GLY A 95 -3.81 10.31 -23.64
CA GLY A 95 -4.35 9.68 -24.84
C GLY A 95 -5.19 8.43 -24.59
N TYR A 96 -5.49 8.07 -23.36
CA TYR A 96 -6.39 6.93 -23.09
C TYR A 96 -7.79 7.16 -23.66
N ARG A 97 -8.37 6.09 -24.20
CA ARG A 97 -9.82 6.04 -24.44
C ARG A 97 -10.51 6.03 -23.10
N SER A 98 -11.53 6.85 -22.99
CA SER A 98 -12.35 6.81 -21.81
C SER A 98 -13.13 5.49 -21.72
N SER A 99 -13.11 4.84 -20.57
CA SER A 99 -14.14 3.87 -20.18
C SER A 99 -15.28 4.56 -19.45
N ARG A 100 -15.04 5.03 -18.24
CA ARG A 100 -16.00 5.74 -17.38
C ARG A 100 -15.58 7.18 -17.09
N CYS A 101 -14.31 7.52 -17.37
CA CYS A 101 -13.77 8.86 -17.25
C CYS A 101 -13.85 9.63 -18.56
N ARG A 102 -13.44 10.88 -18.59
CA ARG A 102 -13.32 11.65 -19.82
C ARG A 102 -12.22 11.07 -20.69
N SER A 103 -12.41 11.12 -22.00
CA SER A 103 -11.40 10.69 -22.98
C SER A 103 -10.07 11.39 -22.71
N GLY A 104 -8.97 10.64 -22.77
CA GLY A 104 -7.64 11.17 -22.55
C GLY A 104 -7.19 11.24 -21.09
N PHE A 105 -8.04 10.88 -20.14
CA PHE A 105 -7.66 10.85 -18.72
C PHE A 105 -6.67 9.72 -18.40
N TRP A 106 -6.12 9.73 -17.16
CA TRP A 106 -5.25 8.65 -16.68
C TRP A 106 -5.92 7.27 -16.79
N PRO A 107 -5.19 6.16 -16.59
CA PRO A 107 -5.61 4.84 -17.05
C PRO A 107 -7.07 4.53 -16.71
N PRO A 108 -7.73 3.77 -17.58
CA PRO A 108 -9.10 3.34 -17.36
C PRO A 108 -9.16 2.36 -16.20
N GLY A 109 -9.08 2.86 -14.98
CA GLY A 109 -9.25 2.10 -13.76
C GLY A 109 -10.70 1.74 -13.49
N PRO A 110 -11.00 1.04 -12.37
CA PRO A 110 -12.37 0.67 -12.01
C PRO A 110 -13.27 1.89 -11.78
N GLY A 111 -12.71 3.05 -11.39
CA GLY A 111 -13.38 4.32 -11.24
C GLY A 111 -12.58 5.49 -11.75
N CYS A 112 -13.23 6.67 -11.81
CA CYS A 112 -12.58 7.93 -12.15
C CYS A 112 -12.20 8.67 -10.87
N PRO A 113 -10.97 9.15 -10.71
CA PRO A 113 -10.64 10.00 -9.60
C PRO A 113 -11.55 11.23 -9.56
N HIS A 114 -12.16 11.51 -8.43
CA HIS A 114 -12.91 12.75 -8.24
C HIS A 114 -12.76 13.27 -6.81
N SER A 115 -12.72 14.59 -6.72
CA SER A 115 -12.65 15.30 -5.45
C SER A 115 -13.89 15.04 -4.61
N LYS A 116 -13.68 14.58 -3.39
CA LYS A 116 -14.74 14.45 -2.41
C LYS A 116 -14.15 14.71 -1.03
N THR A 117 -14.70 15.68 -0.31
CA THR A 117 -14.30 15.92 1.07
C THR A 117 -14.48 14.67 1.89
N ARG A 118 -13.40 14.23 2.52
CA ARG A 118 -13.31 13.06 3.39
C ARG A 118 -12.68 13.48 4.69
N HIS A 119 -12.82 12.61 5.68
CA HIS A 119 -12.44 12.88 7.04
C HIS A 119 -11.84 11.62 7.67
N LEU A 120 -10.68 11.76 8.32
CA LEU A 120 -10.05 10.71 9.12
C LEU A 120 -9.62 11.27 10.46
N VAL A 121 -9.68 10.45 11.48
CA VAL A 121 -9.18 10.78 12.82
C VAL A 121 -8.09 9.78 13.19
N PHE A 122 -6.89 10.28 13.42
CA PHE A 122 -5.75 9.49 13.88
C PHE A 122 -5.58 9.63 15.39
N PRO A 123 -5.24 8.56 16.12
CA PRO A 123 -4.98 8.65 17.57
C PRO A 123 -3.82 9.61 17.85
N LEU A 124 -4.00 10.49 18.85
CA LEU A 124 -2.94 11.40 19.33
C LEU A 124 -1.77 10.62 19.95
N ALA A 125 -2.07 9.56 20.67
CA ALA A 125 -1.12 8.64 21.25
C ALA A 125 -1.47 7.24 20.74
N PRO A 126 -0.74 6.70 19.76
CA PRO A 126 -0.95 5.34 19.31
C PRO A 126 -0.56 4.37 20.41
N GLU A 127 -1.39 3.36 20.57
CA GLU A 127 -1.22 2.30 21.56
C GLU A 127 -0.92 1.00 20.83
N VAL A 128 0.07 0.24 21.32
CA VAL A 128 0.38 -1.10 20.77
C VAL A 128 -0.83 -2.00 21.02
N ASP A 129 -1.23 -2.81 20.02
CA ASP A 129 -2.24 -3.86 20.21
C ASP A 129 -1.57 -5.17 20.65
N PRO A 130 -1.53 -5.51 21.96
CA PRO A 130 -0.84 -6.69 22.43
C PRO A 130 -1.49 -7.99 22.00
N ILE A 131 -2.75 -7.93 21.53
CA ILE A 131 -3.52 -9.11 21.10
C ILE A 131 -3.55 -9.21 19.56
N GLN A 132 -3.05 -8.21 18.87
CA GLN A 132 -2.96 -8.17 17.39
C GLN A 132 -4.29 -8.49 16.70
N ARG A 133 -5.38 -7.92 17.18
CA ARG A 133 -6.75 -8.15 16.66
C ARG A 133 -7.02 -7.47 15.33
N GLY A 134 -6.32 -6.36 15.06
CA GLY A 134 -6.57 -5.50 13.93
C GLY A 134 -6.04 -6.06 12.63
N SER A 135 -6.79 -6.93 11.95
CA SER A 135 -6.46 -7.31 10.56
C SER A 135 -6.65 -6.13 9.61
N VAL A 136 -5.77 -6.04 8.62
CA VAL A 136 -5.86 -5.05 7.55
C VAL A 136 -7.13 -5.31 6.73
N PRO A 137 -8.06 -4.34 6.69
CA PRO A 137 -9.33 -4.47 5.96
C PRO A 137 -9.14 -4.23 4.45
N LEU A 138 -10.19 -4.49 3.68
CA LEU A 138 -10.34 -3.87 2.36
C LEU A 138 -10.63 -2.38 2.52
N GLY A 139 -10.11 -1.55 1.60
CA GLY A 139 -10.27 -0.10 1.63
C GLY A 139 -9.16 0.63 2.40
N PRO A 140 -9.40 1.87 2.85
CA PRO A 140 -8.34 2.72 3.38
C PRO A 140 -7.79 2.21 4.70
N ILE A 141 -6.47 2.13 4.78
CA ILE A 141 -5.70 1.76 5.97
C ILE A 141 -4.95 2.95 6.58
N GLY A 142 -4.96 4.08 5.91
CA GLY A 142 -4.26 5.28 6.32
C GLY A 142 -4.37 6.40 5.28
N LEU A 143 -3.56 7.43 5.47
CA LEU A 143 -3.50 8.60 4.60
C LEU A 143 -2.05 9.00 4.34
N PHE A 144 -1.70 9.18 3.08
CA PHE A 144 -0.44 9.81 2.70
C PHE A 144 -0.45 11.31 3.02
N VAL A 145 0.74 11.90 3.19
CA VAL A 145 0.88 13.32 3.56
C VAL A 145 0.25 14.28 2.56
N ASN A 146 0.09 13.86 1.32
CA ASN A 146 -0.56 14.63 0.26
C ASN A 146 -2.08 14.38 0.14
N GLY A 147 -2.69 13.73 1.12
CA GLY A 147 -4.14 13.50 1.15
C GLY A 147 -4.64 12.34 0.28
N VAL A 148 -3.75 11.57 -0.34
CA VAL A 148 -4.09 10.34 -1.06
C VAL A 148 -4.30 9.21 -0.05
N ALA A 149 -5.33 8.39 -0.27
CA ALA A 149 -5.61 7.26 0.61
C ALA A 149 -4.55 6.16 0.46
N MET A 150 -4.16 5.53 1.58
CA MET A 150 -3.41 4.28 1.60
C MET A 150 -4.40 3.12 1.58
N TYR A 151 -4.16 2.14 0.71
CA TYR A 151 -4.88 0.87 0.72
C TYR A 151 -3.92 -0.27 1.06
N GLY A 152 -4.42 -1.33 1.67
CA GLY A 152 -3.63 -2.52 1.97
C GLY A 152 -3.37 -3.36 0.72
N PHE A 153 -2.70 -4.48 0.93
CA PHE A 153 -2.26 -5.37 -0.15
C PHE A 153 -3.41 -6.17 -0.81
N LYS A 154 -4.61 -6.20 -0.22
CA LYS A 154 -5.71 -7.06 -0.67
C LYS A 154 -6.45 -6.47 -1.87
N ASP A 155 -6.64 -7.27 -2.91
CA ASP A 155 -7.68 -7.07 -3.91
C ASP A 155 -9.07 -7.41 -3.32
N ALA A 156 -10.12 -6.86 -3.92
CA ALA A 156 -11.50 -7.14 -3.52
C ALA A 156 -11.92 -8.60 -3.74
N PHE A 157 -11.17 -9.37 -4.51
CA PHE A 157 -11.51 -10.73 -4.93
C PHE A 157 -10.52 -11.76 -4.39
N THR A 158 -11.03 -12.98 -4.24
CA THR A 158 -10.20 -14.16 -4.00
C THR A 158 -10.28 -15.11 -5.20
N TYR A 159 -9.39 -16.09 -5.28
CA TYR A 159 -9.46 -17.08 -6.34
C TYR A 159 -10.80 -17.83 -6.27
N ARG A 160 -11.53 -17.85 -7.38
CA ARG A 160 -12.89 -18.43 -7.50
C ARG A 160 -13.90 -17.90 -6.46
N ASN A 161 -13.62 -16.77 -5.82
CA ASN A 161 -14.44 -16.18 -4.75
C ASN A 161 -14.69 -17.13 -3.56
N LEU A 162 -13.75 -18.02 -3.26
CA LEU A 162 -13.85 -19.01 -2.18
C LEU A 162 -13.21 -18.56 -0.86
N ALA A 163 -12.80 -17.30 -0.76
CA ALA A 163 -12.18 -16.71 0.43
C ALA A 163 -10.91 -17.45 0.94
N THR A 164 -10.26 -18.25 0.09
CA THR A 164 -9.11 -19.07 0.46
C THR A 164 -7.79 -18.49 -0.04
N TRP A 165 -7.76 -18.06 -1.31
CA TRP A 165 -6.58 -17.48 -1.95
C TRP A 165 -6.86 -16.01 -2.21
N GLU A 166 -6.36 -15.14 -1.31
CA GLU A 166 -6.55 -13.69 -1.39
C GLU A 166 -5.62 -13.10 -2.44
N ARG A 167 -6.19 -12.50 -3.47
CA ARG A 167 -5.44 -11.82 -4.52
C ARG A 167 -4.71 -10.61 -3.96
N LEU A 168 -3.50 -10.34 -4.45
CA LEU A 168 -2.77 -9.14 -4.13
C LEU A 168 -3.12 -8.02 -5.12
N ALA A 169 -3.58 -6.89 -4.60
CA ALA A 169 -3.95 -5.74 -5.43
C ALA A 169 -2.79 -5.25 -6.31
N PRO A 170 -1.54 -5.09 -5.83
CA PRO A 170 -0.42 -4.70 -6.68
C PRO A 170 -0.16 -5.62 -7.87
N GLU A 171 -0.59 -6.89 -7.81
CA GLU A 171 -0.42 -7.85 -8.90
C GLU A 171 -1.62 -7.85 -9.86
N PHE A 172 -2.86 -7.83 -9.32
CA PHE A 172 -4.06 -7.93 -10.14
C PHE A 172 -4.52 -6.59 -10.71
N GLU A 173 -4.14 -5.47 -10.10
CA GLU A 173 -4.54 -4.12 -10.49
C GLU A 173 -3.39 -3.33 -11.14
N ARG A 174 -2.17 -3.91 -11.27
CA ARG A 174 -0.97 -3.22 -11.77
C ARG A 174 -1.15 -2.53 -13.13
N PHE A 175 -2.00 -3.08 -13.98
CA PHE A 175 -2.27 -2.50 -15.30
C PHE A 175 -3.38 -1.45 -15.29
N ASP A 176 -4.03 -1.23 -14.16
CA ASP A 176 -5.02 -0.18 -13.94
C ASP A 176 -4.43 1.03 -13.21
N MET A 177 -3.16 0.95 -12.79
CA MET A 177 -2.44 2.05 -12.15
C MET A 177 -1.87 3.04 -13.16
N ASP A 178 -1.84 4.31 -12.78
CA ASP A 178 -1.25 5.39 -13.57
C ASP A 178 0.28 5.47 -13.40
N LEU A 179 0.92 6.48 -14.01
CA LEU A 179 2.37 6.70 -13.91
C LEU A 179 2.85 7.06 -12.50
N CYS A 180 1.95 7.37 -11.59
CA CYS A 180 2.23 7.61 -10.18
C CYS A 180 1.97 6.38 -9.30
N GLU A 181 1.68 5.22 -9.92
CA GLU A 181 1.36 3.96 -9.25
C GLU A 181 0.14 4.07 -8.35
N GLY A 182 -0.92 4.70 -8.87
CA GLY A 182 -2.21 4.82 -8.20
C GLY A 182 -3.38 4.74 -9.16
N HIS A 183 -4.56 4.52 -8.61
CA HIS A 183 -5.80 4.49 -9.36
C HIS A 183 -7.01 4.81 -8.46
N ALA A 184 -8.21 4.92 -9.05
CA ALA A 184 -9.42 5.16 -8.30
C ALA A 184 -10.24 3.89 -8.13
N ASP A 185 -10.77 3.66 -6.93
CA ASP A 185 -11.79 2.65 -6.69
C ASP A 185 -13.11 3.00 -7.39
N ALA A 186 -14.08 2.09 -7.36
CA ALA A 186 -15.40 2.29 -7.96
C ALA A 186 -16.18 3.51 -7.39
N SER A 187 -15.79 4.03 -6.21
CA SER A 187 -16.34 5.23 -5.59
C SER A 187 -15.59 6.51 -5.97
N GLY A 188 -14.57 6.41 -6.82
CA GLY A 188 -13.73 7.51 -7.27
C GLY A 188 -12.66 7.96 -6.28
N ARG A 189 -12.35 7.15 -5.26
CA ARG A 189 -11.28 7.43 -4.33
C ARG A 189 -9.96 7.02 -4.93
N TYR A 190 -9.10 7.99 -5.26
CA TYR A 190 -7.73 7.72 -5.69
C TYR A 190 -6.90 7.22 -4.52
N HIS A 191 -6.07 6.20 -4.75
CA HIS A 191 -5.27 5.55 -3.72
C HIS A 191 -4.03 4.87 -4.28
N HIS A 192 -3.09 4.55 -3.38
CA HIS A 192 -1.93 3.71 -3.65
C HIS A 192 -1.96 2.47 -2.76
N HIS A 193 -1.48 1.34 -3.30
CA HIS A 193 -1.25 0.09 -2.58
C HIS A 193 0.22 -0.10 -2.16
N HIS A 194 1.13 0.67 -2.77
CA HIS A 194 2.58 0.55 -2.59
C HIS A 194 3.29 1.90 -2.85
N PHE A 195 4.60 1.85 -3.05
CA PHE A 195 5.43 3.01 -3.35
C PHE A 195 4.90 3.81 -4.53
N SER A 196 4.88 5.13 -4.37
CA SER A 196 4.54 6.09 -5.43
C SER A 196 5.76 6.92 -5.79
N PRO A 197 6.28 6.84 -7.02
CA PRO A 197 7.39 7.66 -7.47
C PRO A 197 7.04 9.15 -7.50
N CYS A 198 5.77 9.49 -7.69
CA CYS A 198 5.33 10.88 -7.67
C CYS A 198 5.33 11.47 -6.26
N LEU A 199 4.91 10.70 -5.26
CA LEU A 199 4.97 11.14 -3.87
C LEU A 199 6.42 11.26 -3.39
N SER A 200 7.29 10.32 -3.77
CA SER A 200 8.73 10.40 -3.49
C SER A 200 9.34 11.71 -4.00
N ARG A 201 9.02 12.09 -5.24
CA ARG A 201 9.46 13.38 -5.82
C ARG A 201 8.87 14.58 -5.09
N GLN A 202 7.59 14.56 -4.72
CA GLN A 202 6.98 15.64 -3.92
C GLN A 202 7.65 15.82 -2.56
N LEU A 203 8.11 14.73 -1.98
CA LEU A 203 8.85 14.74 -0.71
C LEU A 203 10.34 15.06 -0.89
N GLU A 204 10.81 15.21 -2.14
CA GLU A 204 12.22 15.43 -2.43
C GLU A 204 13.13 14.38 -1.77
N GLU A 205 12.69 13.11 -1.80
CA GLU A 205 13.41 12.00 -1.16
C GLU A 205 14.80 11.83 -1.76
N ASP A 206 14.92 11.95 -3.09
CA ASP A 206 16.19 11.83 -3.83
C ASP A 206 17.22 12.90 -3.46
N SER A 207 16.77 14.03 -2.92
CA SER A 207 17.62 15.15 -2.47
C SER A 207 18.04 15.02 -1.01
N SER A 208 17.57 13.99 -0.31
CA SER A 208 17.93 13.74 1.09
C SER A 208 19.37 13.27 1.21
N PRO A 209 20.11 13.65 2.28
CA PRO A 209 21.45 13.13 2.53
C PRO A 209 21.46 11.61 2.57
N ASP A 210 22.52 10.99 2.04
CA ASP A 210 22.67 9.53 2.01
C ASP A 210 22.52 8.87 3.38
N SER A 211 22.93 9.55 4.44
CA SER A 211 22.82 9.08 5.82
C SER A 211 21.44 9.26 6.43
N ALA A 212 20.53 9.96 5.75
CA ALA A 212 19.21 10.25 6.30
C ALA A 212 18.31 9.03 6.27
N HIS A 213 17.49 8.90 7.31
CA HIS A 213 16.31 8.04 7.28
C HIS A 213 15.28 8.63 6.31
N ALA A 214 14.49 7.77 5.66
CA ALA A 214 13.42 8.21 4.78
C ALA A 214 12.48 9.21 5.47
N LYS A 215 11.85 10.06 4.66
CA LYS A 215 10.83 10.99 5.15
C LYS A 215 9.54 10.26 5.49
N ILE A 216 8.67 10.89 6.27
CA ILE A 216 7.32 10.39 6.55
C ILE A 216 6.49 10.53 5.28
N TYR A 217 5.96 9.41 4.80
CA TYR A 217 5.04 9.34 3.67
C TYR A 217 3.59 9.46 4.10
N GLY A 218 3.27 9.11 5.35
CA GLY A 218 1.92 9.25 5.86
C GLY A 218 1.70 8.61 7.22
N TRP A 219 0.43 8.46 7.59
CA TRP A 219 0.01 7.84 8.85
C TRP A 219 -1.00 6.72 8.60
N VAL A 220 -0.77 5.62 9.31
CA VAL A 220 -1.64 4.45 9.31
C VAL A 220 -2.79 4.68 10.31
N ASN A 221 -3.93 4.02 10.11
CA ASN A 221 -5.14 4.22 10.94
C ASN A 221 -4.95 3.93 12.44
N ASP A 222 -3.95 3.15 12.81
CA ASP A 222 -3.54 2.93 14.21
C ASP A 222 -2.72 4.09 14.80
N GLY A 223 -2.42 5.08 13.95
CA GLY A 223 -1.72 6.30 14.33
C GLY A 223 -0.20 6.22 14.25
N PHE A 224 0.41 5.10 13.90
CA PHE A 224 1.85 5.03 13.67
C PHE A 224 2.22 5.58 12.28
N PRO A 225 3.40 6.23 12.16
CA PRO A 225 3.85 6.77 10.88
C PRO A 225 4.29 5.67 9.92
N LEU A 226 4.11 5.94 8.63
CA LEU A 226 4.68 5.19 7.53
C LEU A 226 5.80 6.03 6.92
N TYR A 227 7.00 5.50 6.91
CA TYR A 227 8.17 6.10 6.27
C TYR A 227 8.39 5.54 4.87
N GLY A 228 9.18 6.25 4.08
CA GLY A 228 9.65 5.79 2.79
C GLY A 228 10.57 4.56 2.90
N PRO A 229 11.11 4.08 1.76
CA PRO A 229 11.81 2.79 1.73
C PRO A 229 13.19 2.78 2.38
N HIS A 230 13.83 3.95 2.61
CA HIS A 230 15.20 4.01 3.12
C HIS A 230 15.23 4.02 4.66
N HIS A 231 16.01 3.11 5.22
CA HIS A 231 16.29 3.05 6.66
C HIS A 231 17.38 4.06 7.09
N GLY A 232 18.28 4.41 6.19
CA GLY A 232 19.43 5.28 6.40
C GLY A 232 20.65 4.76 5.62
N ASN A 233 21.63 5.61 5.37
CA ASN A 233 22.82 5.31 4.58
C ASN A 233 22.49 4.65 3.22
N LYS A 234 21.43 5.09 2.56
CA LYS A 234 20.89 4.47 1.33
C LYS A 234 20.50 2.99 1.47
N SER A 235 20.49 2.44 2.66
CA SER A 235 20.01 1.07 2.89
C SER A 235 18.50 1.03 2.84
N LEU A 236 17.94 0.07 2.13
CA LEU A 236 16.50 -0.16 2.11
C LEU A 236 16.07 -0.88 3.39
N ALA A 237 14.88 -0.56 3.86
CA ALA A 237 14.17 -1.37 4.85
C ALA A 237 13.75 -2.68 4.19
N ILE A 238 14.03 -3.81 4.83
CA ILE A 238 13.91 -5.16 4.26
C ILE A 238 12.73 -5.88 4.88
N SER A 239 11.74 -6.22 4.06
CA SER A 239 10.65 -7.09 4.49
C SER A 239 11.14 -8.50 4.79
N CYS A 240 10.71 -9.05 5.92
CA CYS A 240 10.94 -10.46 6.25
C CYS A 240 9.80 -11.39 5.84
N TRP A 241 8.86 -10.90 5.03
CA TRP A 241 7.90 -11.72 4.33
C TRP A 241 8.55 -12.31 3.08
N GLN A 242 8.53 -13.63 2.94
CA GLN A 242 9.21 -14.36 1.87
C GLN A 242 8.22 -15.13 1.03
N LYS A 243 8.51 -15.24 -0.28
CA LYS A 243 7.69 -16.04 -1.19
C LYS A 243 7.87 -17.54 -0.91
N ARG A 244 6.78 -18.29 -0.97
CA ARG A 244 6.83 -19.74 -0.97
C ARG A 244 7.36 -20.26 -2.30
N ASP A 245 8.24 -21.22 -2.21
CA ASP A 245 8.70 -22.01 -3.35
C ASP A 245 7.90 -23.31 -3.37
N TYR A 246 6.94 -23.40 -4.27
CA TYR A 246 6.09 -24.57 -4.41
C TYR A 246 6.81 -25.80 -4.97
N SER A 247 8.05 -25.66 -5.45
CA SER A 247 8.92 -26.79 -5.79
C SER A 247 9.60 -27.38 -4.55
N SER A 248 9.56 -26.67 -3.42
CA SER A 248 10.17 -27.07 -2.15
C SER A 248 9.12 -27.53 -1.14
N SER A 249 9.29 -28.70 -0.57
CA SER A 249 8.46 -29.20 0.53
C SER A 249 8.62 -28.42 1.83
N LEU A 250 9.65 -27.57 1.94
CA LEU A 250 9.89 -26.75 3.14
C LEU A 250 9.01 -25.50 3.18
N THR A 251 8.69 -24.93 2.03
CA THR A 251 7.98 -23.65 1.95
C THR A 251 6.65 -23.76 1.22
N GLY A 252 6.49 -24.75 0.37
CA GLY A 252 5.29 -25.02 -0.41
C GLY A 252 4.48 -26.19 0.12
N CYS A 253 3.55 -26.66 -0.70
CA CYS A 253 2.80 -27.88 -0.46
C CYS A 253 3.64 -29.07 -0.90
N SER A 254 3.38 -30.27 -0.34
CA SER A 254 4.19 -31.46 -0.57
C SER A 254 4.22 -31.95 -2.03
N ASP A 255 3.27 -31.53 -2.84
CA ASP A 255 3.14 -31.89 -4.26
C ASP A 255 3.64 -30.80 -5.23
N GLY A 256 4.26 -29.74 -4.70
CA GLY A 256 4.78 -28.64 -5.52
C GLY A 256 3.72 -27.68 -6.05
N GLN A 257 2.48 -27.76 -5.56
CA GLN A 257 1.36 -26.95 -6.02
C GLN A 257 0.64 -26.25 -4.86
N ARG A 258 -0.35 -25.42 -5.15
CA ARG A 258 -1.24 -24.78 -4.16
C ARG A 258 -2.34 -25.74 -3.73
N SER A 259 -1.96 -26.93 -3.25
CA SER A 259 -2.86 -28.04 -2.90
C SER A 259 -3.13 -28.13 -1.40
N CYS A 260 -2.62 -27.21 -0.61
CA CYS A 260 -2.80 -27.16 0.84
C CYS A 260 -3.25 -25.78 1.30
N ILE A 261 -3.89 -25.72 2.47
CA ILE A 261 -4.17 -24.46 3.19
C ILE A 261 -3.14 -24.30 4.29
N PHE A 262 -2.54 -23.12 4.38
CA PHE A 262 -1.64 -22.78 5.46
C PHE A 262 -2.45 -22.28 6.66
N ASN A 263 -2.20 -22.85 7.83
CA ASN A 263 -2.89 -22.45 9.08
C ASN A 263 -2.56 -21.03 9.50
N ASN A 264 -1.33 -20.61 9.22
CA ASN A 264 -0.84 -19.30 9.56
C ASN A 264 0.25 -18.89 8.58
N ASN A 265 0.09 -17.76 7.91
CA ASN A 265 1.15 -17.20 7.07
C ASN A 265 2.34 -16.66 7.88
N GLY A 266 2.23 -16.59 9.22
CA GLY A 266 3.33 -16.29 10.12
C GLY A 266 4.31 -17.45 10.36
N ASP A 267 4.13 -18.61 9.71
CA ASP A 267 4.98 -19.78 9.92
C ASP A 267 5.21 -20.52 8.60
N ILE A 268 6.48 -20.85 8.36
CA ILE A 268 6.89 -21.61 7.18
C ILE A 268 6.40 -23.07 7.20
N SER A 269 6.27 -23.66 8.39
CA SER A 269 6.10 -25.11 8.56
C SER A 269 4.69 -25.62 8.24
N LEU A 270 3.76 -24.79 7.85
CA LEU A 270 2.33 -25.09 7.90
C LEU A 270 1.71 -25.46 6.55
N GLY A 271 2.50 -25.89 5.59
CA GLY A 271 2.00 -26.26 4.25
C GLY A 271 1.52 -27.69 4.07
N THR A 272 1.05 -28.40 5.12
CA THR A 272 0.93 -29.87 5.06
C THR A 272 -0.48 -30.43 4.93
N TYR A 273 -1.51 -29.63 4.76
CA TYR A 273 -2.87 -30.12 4.64
C TYR A 273 -3.30 -30.23 3.18
N SER A 274 -3.57 -31.45 2.72
CA SER A 274 -4.34 -31.64 1.51
C SER A 274 -5.72 -31.00 1.68
N VAL A 275 -6.12 -30.18 0.73
CA VAL A 275 -7.44 -29.58 0.70
C VAL A 275 -8.30 -30.27 -0.35
N PRO A 276 -9.64 -30.28 -0.20
CA PRO A 276 -10.51 -30.67 -1.28
C PRO A 276 -10.15 -29.91 -2.57
N SER A 277 -10.20 -30.57 -3.70
CA SER A 277 -9.83 -30.01 -5.01
C SER A 277 -10.50 -28.66 -5.31
N LEU A 278 -11.70 -28.45 -4.78
CA LEU A 278 -12.41 -27.17 -4.89
C LEU A 278 -11.65 -25.99 -4.25
N LEU A 279 -10.92 -26.23 -3.16
CA LEU A 279 -10.20 -25.21 -2.40
C LEU A 279 -8.72 -25.07 -2.81
N MET A 280 -8.26 -25.89 -3.75
CA MET A 280 -6.91 -25.76 -4.29
C MET A 280 -6.76 -24.41 -5.01
N GLY A 281 -5.58 -23.81 -4.89
CA GLY A 281 -5.19 -22.65 -5.69
C GLY A 281 -4.91 -23.03 -7.14
N PRO A 282 -4.72 -22.04 -8.02
CA PRO A 282 -4.32 -22.30 -9.40
C PRO A 282 -2.89 -22.87 -9.42
N SER A 283 -2.58 -23.63 -10.46
CA SER A 283 -1.20 -24.02 -10.75
C SER A 283 -0.35 -22.76 -10.97
N THR A 284 0.92 -22.81 -10.56
CA THR A 284 1.87 -21.71 -10.81
C THR A 284 2.12 -21.47 -12.30
N ASN A 285 1.74 -22.40 -13.17
CA ASN A 285 1.83 -22.30 -14.62
C ASN A 285 0.53 -21.79 -15.29
N ASP A 286 -0.53 -21.57 -14.51
CA ASP A 286 -1.80 -21.06 -15.03
C ASP A 286 -1.73 -19.57 -15.35
N ASN A 287 -2.67 -19.11 -16.16
CA ASN A 287 -2.96 -17.71 -16.37
C ASN A 287 -4.29 -17.36 -15.68
N LEU A 288 -4.27 -16.27 -14.93
CA LEU A 288 -5.44 -15.70 -14.28
C LEU A 288 -5.89 -14.46 -15.06
N THR A 289 -7.07 -13.98 -14.74
CA THR A 289 -7.60 -12.75 -15.35
C THR A 289 -7.93 -11.74 -14.27
N SER A 290 -7.44 -10.52 -14.44
CA SER A 290 -7.82 -9.37 -13.59
C SER A 290 -9.23 -8.90 -13.89
N LEU A 291 -9.78 -8.00 -13.05
CA LEU A 291 -11.10 -7.39 -13.29
C LEU A 291 -11.15 -6.65 -14.63
N SER A 292 -10.06 -6.00 -15.01
CA SER A 292 -9.92 -5.30 -16.31
C SER A 292 -9.56 -6.25 -17.46
N SER A 293 -9.69 -7.56 -17.26
CA SER A 293 -9.41 -8.60 -18.27
C SER A 293 -7.95 -8.63 -18.77
N ASN A 294 -7.00 -8.23 -17.94
CA ASN A 294 -5.57 -8.42 -18.19
C ASN A 294 -5.15 -9.81 -17.74
N ILE A 295 -4.20 -10.41 -18.46
CA ILE A 295 -3.63 -11.72 -18.11
C ILE A 295 -2.58 -11.52 -17.02
N ILE A 296 -2.73 -12.30 -15.95
CA ILE A 296 -1.82 -12.33 -14.80
C ILE A 296 -1.29 -13.77 -14.68
N PRO A 297 0.01 -14.01 -14.90
CA PRO A 297 0.61 -15.32 -14.61
C PRO A 297 0.40 -15.69 -13.14
N ALA A 298 -0.01 -16.93 -12.88
CA ALA A 298 -0.29 -17.41 -11.51
C ALA A 298 0.99 -17.83 -10.75
N GLU A 299 2.11 -17.21 -11.03
CA GLU A 299 3.38 -17.46 -10.35
C GLU A 299 3.25 -17.27 -8.83
N SER A 300 4.17 -17.85 -8.06
CA SER A 300 4.23 -17.62 -6.62
C SER A 300 4.44 -16.13 -6.35
N GLY A 301 3.62 -15.57 -5.47
CA GLY A 301 3.66 -14.15 -5.12
C GLY A 301 2.44 -13.34 -5.58
N VAL A 302 1.44 -13.97 -6.22
CA VAL A 302 0.22 -13.25 -6.65
C VAL A 302 -0.93 -13.37 -5.64
N PHE A 303 -0.78 -14.22 -4.62
CA PHE A 303 -1.73 -14.37 -3.52
C PHE A 303 -1.05 -14.11 -2.18
N TYR A 304 -1.81 -13.63 -1.20
CA TYR A 304 -1.31 -13.47 0.16
C TYR A 304 -0.76 -14.79 0.73
N GLN A 305 -1.41 -15.90 0.45
CA GLN A 305 -1.01 -17.23 0.90
C GLN A 305 0.30 -17.75 0.25
N ASP A 306 0.76 -17.09 -0.80
CA ASP A 306 2.07 -17.35 -1.39
C ASP A 306 3.23 -16.83 -0.54
N PHE A 307 2.93 -16.17 0.58
CA PHE A 307 3.96 -15.63 1.46
C PHE A 307 3.89 -16.25 2.84
N TYR A 308 5.04 -16.29 3.50
CA TYR A 308 5.19 -16.60 4.91
C TYR A 308 6.13 -15.58 5.57
N PHE A 309 5.95 -15.39 6.87
CA PHE A 309 6.82 -14.51 7.64
C PHE A 309 8.02 -15.31 8.19
N ASN A 310 9.23 -14.83 7.95
CA ASN A 310 10.45 -15.42 8.47
C ASN A 310 10.89 -14.65 9.73
N SER A 311 10.60 -15.20 10.91
CA SER A 311 10.97 -14.58 12.20
C SER A 311 12.48 -14.46 12.37
N SER A 312 13.26 -15.46 11.91
CA SER A 312 14.72 -15.42 11.99
C SER A 312 15.35 -14.31 11.14
N CYS A 313 14.67 -13.87 10.08
CA CYS A 313 15.05 -12.67 9.35
C CYS A 313 14.80 -11.42 10.22
N ALA A 314 13.62 -11.30 10.82
CA ALA A 314 13.25 -10.15 11.65
C ALA A 314 14.10 -10.03 12.93
N ASP A 315 14.52 -11.15 13.50
CA ASP A 315 15.36 -11.20 14.70
C ASP A 315 16.77 -10.60 14.48
N GLN A 316 17.18 -10.38 13.22
CA GLN A 316 18.42 -9.68 12.91
C GLN A 316 18.37 -8.20 13.27
N GLY A 317 17.17 -7.61 13.37
CA GLY A 317 17.00 -6.19 13.67
C GLY A 317 17.58 -5.24 12.61
N GLY A 318 17.82 -3.99 12.98
CA GLY A 318 18.35 -2.98 12.06
C GLY A 318 17.39 -2.71 10.89
N VAL A 319 17.82 -2.96 9.67
CA VAL A 319 17.03 -2.75 8.45
C VAL A 319 15.89 -3.76 8.27
N TYR A 320 15.89 -4.87 9.01
CA TYR A 320 14.91 -5.95 8.88
C TYR A 320 13.63 -5.66 9.64
N LEU A 321 12.50 -5.80 8.96
CA LEU A 321 11.19 -5.44 9.47
C LEU A 321 10.48 -6.64 10.12
N ASN A 322 9.67 -6.35 11.12
CA ASN A 322 8.87 -7.36 11.81
C ASN A 322 7.62 -7.78 11.01
N TYR A 323 6.78 -8.63 11.61
CA TYR A 323 5.53 -9.13 11.02
C TYR A 323 4.60 -8.00 10.49
N HIS A 324 4.62 -6.84 11.13
CA HIS A 324 3.78 -5.69 10.78
C HIS A 324 4.39 -4.83 9.65
N ASN A 325 5.56 -5.18 9.13
CA ASN A 325 6.34 -4.38 8.18
C ASN A 325 6.85 -3.07 8.78
N GLY A 326 7.26 -3.12 10.02
CA GLY A 326 7.81 -1.99 10.76
C GLY A 326 8.85 -2.45 11.77
N HIS A 327 9.45 -1.49 12.42
CA HIS A 327 10.40 -1.71 13.51
C HIS A 327 10.46 -0.50 14.45
N SER A 328 11.22 -0.62 15.53
CA SER A 328 11.57 0.50 16.39
C SER A 328 13.07 0.68 16.35
N HIS A 329 13.56 1.88 16.10
CA HIS A 329 14.96 2.19 16.29
C HIS A 329 15.17 3.64 16.73
N ASP A 330 16.23 3.87 17.48
CA ASP A 330 16.65 5.19 17.97
C ASP A 330 15.49 6.04 18.53
N ASP A 331 15.51 7.33 18.24
CA ASP A 331 14.50 8.29 18.68
C ASP A 331 13.19 8.27 17.87
N PHE A 332 13.10 7.43 16.83
CA PHE A 332 11.91 7.39 15.96
C PHE A 332 10.74 6.62 16.57
N GLY A 333 11.00 5.73 17.54
CA GLY A 333 10.00 4.79 18.04
C GLY A 333 9.52 3.81 16.96
N PHE A 334 8.39 3.14 17.22
CA PHE A 334 7.83 2.24 16.21
C PHE A 334 7.29 3.01 15.00
N HIS A 335 7.63 2.51 13.81
CA HIS A 335 7.14 3.00 12.53
C HIS A 335 7.12 1.88 11.48
N TYR A 336 6.30 2.07 10.47
CA TYR A 336 6.22 1.24 9.29
C TYR A 336 7.15 1.76 8.20
N HIS A 337 7.53 0.88 7.27
CA HIS A 337 8.25 1.26 6.05
C HIS A 337 7.52 0.80 4.80
N ILE A 338 7.57 1.62 3.76
CA ILE A 338 7.28 1.18 2.39
C ILE A 338 8.39 0.21 1.99
N THR A 339 8.04 -0.96 1.46
CA THR A 339 9.02 -1.96 1.04
C THR A 339 9.11 -2.09 -0.47
N VAL A 340 10.35 -1.98 -0.97
CA VAL A 340 10.71 -2.08 -2.37
C VAL A 340 12.02 -2.86 -2.53
N ASP A 341 12.31 -3.34 -3.74
CA ASP A 341 13.63 -3.82 -4.11
C ASP A 341 14.57 -2.65 -4.53
N LYS A 342 15.79 -2.97 -4.93
CA LYS A 342 16.81 -1.99 -5.32
C LYS A 342 16.46 -1.23 -6.61
N GLU A 343 15.54 -1.75 -7.41
CA GLU A 343 14.98 -1.12 -8.59
C GLU A 343 13.69 -0.34 -8.30
N LEU A 344 13.31 -0.22 -7.02
CA LEU A 344 12.08 0.40 -6.51
C LEU A 344 10.79 -0.33 -6.90
N HIS A 345 10.87 -1.62 -7.29
CA HIS A 345 9.67 -2.41 -7.48
C HIS A 345 9.05 -2.79 -6.14
N PRO A 346 7.71 -2.86 -6.06
CA PRO A 346 7.03 -3.15 -4.81
C PRO A 346 7.38 -4.56 -4.26
N VAL A 347 7.68 -4.64 -2.96
CA VAL A 347 7.93 -5.89 -2.23
C VAL A 347 6.86 -6.09 -1.17
N PHE A 348 6.25 -7.29 -1.16
CA PHE A 348 5.23 -7.62 -0.15
C PHE A 348 5.76 -7.44 1.29
N PRO A 349 5.01 -6.86 2.23
CA PRO A 349 3.59 -6.47 2.16
C PRO A 349 3.34 -5.00 1.73
N TYR A 350 4.30 -4.39 1.06
CA TYR A 350 4.24 -3.08 0.41
C TYR A 350 4.24 -1.89 1.37
N LEU A 351 3.23 -1.76 2.23
CA LEU A 351 3.07 -0.67 3.19
C LEU A 351 3.09 -1.19 4.64
N ILE A 352 2.13 -2.02 4.99
CA ILE A 352 2.01 -2.62 6.32
C ILE A 352 1.72 -4.12 6.20
N GLY A 353 2.09 -4.88 7.22
CA GLY A 353 1.80 -6.31 7.31
C GLY A 353 0.31 -6.63 7.41
N PRO A 354 -0.06 -7.91 7.52
CA PRO A 354 -1.47 -8.34 7.53
C PRO A 354 -2.28 -7.86 8.74
N LYS A 355 -1.60 -7.34 9.75
CA LYS A 355 -2.21 -6.78 10.96
C LYS A 355 -1.59 -5.45 11.30
N PHE A 356 -2.38 -4.55 11.84
CA PHE A 356 -1.88 -3.32 12.44
C PHE A 356 -1.00 -3.65 13.65
N TYR A 357 0.02 -2.84 13.89
CA TYR A 357 0.82 -2.91 15.11
C TYR A 357 0.08 -2.32 16.30
N GLY A 358 -0.66 -1.25 16.05
CA GLY A 358 -1.40 -0.53 17.05
C GLY A 358 -2.89 -0.79 17.03
N VAL A 359 -3.55 -0.28 18.07
CA VAL A 359 -5.00 -0.31 18.19
C VAL A 359 -5.63 0.69 17.24
N VAL A 360 -6.42 0.21 16.28
CA VAL A 360 -7.25 1.08 15.43
C VAL A 360 -8.47 1.52 16.22
N LYS A 361 -8.50 2.80 16.60
CA LYS A 361 -9.68 3.40 17.25
C LYS A 361 -10.66 3.79 16.13
N SER A 362 -11.74 3.04 16.00
CA SER A 362 -12.79 3.29 15.02
C SER A 362 -13.29 4.73 15.10
N SER A 363 -13.01 5.52 14.07
CA SER A 363 -13.54 6.89 13.95
C SER A 363 -14.84 6.98 13.14
N ASP A 364 -15.25 5.89 12.49
CA ASP A 364 -16.55 5.86 11.79
C ASP A 364 -16.98 4.41 11.45
N PRO A 365 -18.00 3.85 12.13
CA PRO A 365 -18.48 2.51 11.80
C PRO A 365 -19.19 2.41 10.44
N VAL A 366 -19.53 3.52 9.81
CA VAL A 366 -20.37 3.56 8.60
C VAL A 366 -19.53 3.42 7.31
N SER A 367 -18.25 3.73 7.32
CA SER A 367 -17.43 3.69 6.10
C SER A 367 -16.74 2.35 5.83
N MET A 368 -16.59 1.49 6.84
CA MET A 368 -15.83 0.23 6.67
C MET A 368 -16.63 -0.93 6.06
N TYR A 369 -17.95 -0.91 6.11
CA TYR A 369 -18.77 -2.08 5.76
C TYR A 369 -19.72 -1.92 4.58
N SER A 370 -19.77 -0.77 3.91
CA SER A 370 -20.79 -0.53 2.85
C SER A 370 -20.51 -1.23 1.51
N HIS A 371 -19.44 -1.99 1.35
CA HIS A 371 -19.10 -2.62 0.07
C HIS A 371 -19.25 -4.14 -0.01
N GLN A 372 -19.40 -4.86 1.11
CA GLN A 372 -19.58 -6.32 1.01
C GLN A 372 -20.93 -6.78 0.49
N SER A 373 -21.96 -5.92 0.48
CA SER A 373 -23.33 -6.35 0.13
C SER A 373 -23.77 -6.08 -1.31
N ARG A 374 -22.96 -5.41 -2.15
CA ARG A 374 -23.35 -5.08 -3.54
C ARG A 374 -22.72 -5.96 -4.62
N PHE A 375 -21.77 -6.79 -4.30
CA PHE A 375 -21.10 -7.68 -5.29
C PHE A 375 -21.50 -9.15 -5.19
N GLN A 376 -22.48 -9.52 -4.35
CA GLN A 376 -22.99 -10.89 -4.30
C GLN A 376 -24.12 -11.18 -5.31
N SER A 377 -24.43 -10.23 -6.20
CA SER A 377 -25.46 -10.40 -7.22
C SER A 377 -24.99 -9.88 -8.59
N LEU A 378 -23.98 -10.53 -9.16
CA LEU A 378 -23.69 -10.54 -10.61
C LEU A 378 -23.14 -11.91 -10.98
#